data_53e8d8b0eb4e7ef9383aaca2e07c45ea
#
_entry.id   53e8d8b0eb4e7ef9383aaca2e07c45ea
#
_cell.length_a   1.000
_cell.length_b   1.000
_cell.length_c   1.000
_cell.angle_alpha   90.00
_cell.angle_beta   90.00
_cell.angle_gamma   90.00
#
_symmetry.space_group_name_H-M   'P 1'
#
loop_
_entity.id
_entity.type
_entity.pdbx_description
1 polymer ?
#
loop_
_entity_poly.entity_id
_entity_poly.type
_entity_poly.pdbx_seq_one_letter_code
_entity_poly.pdbx_strand_id
1 'polypeptide(L)'
;MIIRKAGLTDLEEIRLIYQSARKFMSDNGNPNQWGNVNPPLERTKDDIKENNLYVVEDDNDILAVFYYRLGDDPTYRIIYDGSWLNDSAYGVIHRIAVSDKARGKGIAGLCFDFAYSKCKNLKIDTHRDNIPMQRALAKHGFIQCGIIHLANGDERIAFQKSED
;
A
#
# COMPACT_ATOMS: atom_id res chain seq x y z
N MET A 1 -15.90 -6.99 -11.19
CA MET A 1 -14.68 -6.61 -10.43
C MET A 1 -14.69 -7.31 -9.09
N ILE A 2 -13.63 -8.03 -8.76
CA ILE A 2 -13.47 -8.77 -7.49
C ILE A 2 -12.12 -8.48 -6.86
N ILE A 3 -12.03 -8.63 -5.54
CA ILE A 3 -10.77 -8.60 -4.80
C ILE A 3 -10.53 -9.99 -4.24
N ARG A 4 -9.39 -10.58 -4.58
CA ARG A 4 -9.02 -11.93 -4.19
C ARG A 4 -7.55 -12.01 -3.78
N LYS A 5 -7.18 -13.08 -3.11
CA LYS A 5 -5.76 -13.35 -2.83
C LYS A 5 -5.02 -13.64 -4.13
N ALA A 6 -3.81 -13.11 -4.26
CA ALA A 6 -2.93 -13.39 -5.37
C ALA A 6 -2.40 -14.82 -5.30
N GLY A 7 -2.26 -15.45 -6.47
CA GLY A 7 -1.59 -16.74 -6.61
C GLY A 7 -0.28 -16.60 -7.40
N LEU A 8 0.54 -17.64 -7.39
CA LEU A 8 1.80 -17.64 -8.15
C LEU A 8 1.58 -17.50 -9.66
N THR A 9 0.40 -17.86 -10.17
CA THR A 9 0.03 -17.67 -11.57
C THR A 9 -0.16 -16.19 -11.92
N ASP A 10 -0.35 -15.32 -10.94
CA ASP A 10 -0.48 -13.86 -11.14
C ASP A 10 0.87 -13.14 -11.14
N LEU A 11 1.96 -13.83 -10.81
CA LEU A 11 3.26 -13.23 -10.51
C LEU A 11 3.78 -12.33 -11.63
N GLU A 12 3.69 -12.78 -12.89
CA GLU A 12 4.22 -12.00 -14.02
C GLU A 12 3.42 -10.71 -14.24
N GLU A 13 2.10 -10.78 -14.15
CA GLU A 13 1.26 -9.60 -14.30
C GLU A 13 1.47 -8.62 -13.17
N ILE A 14 1.63 -9.12 -11.92
CA ILE A 14 1.96 -8.29 -10.76
C ILE A 14 3.31 -7.62 -10.95
N ARG A 15 4.32 -8.35 -11.45
CA ARG A 15 5.64 -7.80 -11.73
C ARG A 15 5.57 -6.61 -12.69
N LEU A 16 4.77 -6.72 -13.74
CA LEU A 16 4.56 -5.65 -14.71
C LEU A 16 3.85 -4.45 -14.09
N ILE A 17 2.88 -4.68 -13.21
CA ILE A 17 2.19 -3.60 -12.47
C ILE A 17 3.18 -2.84 -11.59
N TYR A 18 4.02 -3.54 -10.84
CA TYR A 18 5.04 -2.89 -10.01
C TYR A 18 6.06 -2.13 -10.84
N GLN A 19 6.48 -2.66 -11.99
CA GLN A 19 7.38 -1.97 -12.90
C GLN A 19 6.76 -0.66 -13.41
N SER A 20 5.51 -0.71 -13.86
CA SER A 20 4.76 0.46 -14.30
C SER A 20 4.56 1.48 -13.17
N ALA A 21 4.31 1.00 -11.94
CA ALA A 21 4.17 1.87 -10.77
C ALA A 21 5.47 2.60 -10.42
N ARG A 22 6.62 1.93 -10.50
CA ARG A 22 7.92 2.58 -10.29
C ARG A 22 8.17 3.69 -11.31
N LYS A 23 7.85 3.42 -12.56
CA LYS A 23 7.96 4.44 -13.63
C LYS A 23 7.04 5.62 -13.35
N PHE A 24 5.79 5.36 -12.98
CA PHE A 24 4.83 6.41 -12.64
C PHE A 24 5.33 7.26 -11.46
N MET A 25 5.85 6.64 -10.41
CA MET A 25 6.43 7.35 -9.27
C MET A 25 7.57 8.28 -9.71
N SER A 26 8.50 7.76 -10.49
CA SER A 26 9.65 8.53 -10.98
C SER A 26 9.20 9.70 -11.86
N ASP A 27 8.27 9.48 -12.79
CA ASP A 27 7.76 10.50 -13.70
C ASP A 27 6.95 11.58 -12.97
N ASN A 28 6.45 11.31 -11.78
CA ASN A 28 5.64 12.22 -10.97
C ASN A 28 6.37 12.77 -9.73
N GLY A 29 7.69 12.85 -9.79
CA GLY A 29 8.50 13.49 -8.76
C GLY A 29 8.79 12.66 -7.53
N ASN A 30 8.60 11.33 -7.59
CA ASN A 30 8.81 10.41 -6.48
C ASN A 30 9.75 9.24 -6.88
N PRO A 31 11.03 9.53 -7.26
CA PRO A 31 11.95 8.48 -7.71
C PRO A 31 12.54 7.66 -6.57
N ASN A 32 12.43 8.09 -5.32
CA ASN A 32 13.18 7.53 -4.19
C ASN A 32 12.37 6.61 -3.28
N GLN A 33 11.05 6.53 -3.43
CA GLN A 33 10.24 5.66 -2.57
C GLN A 33 10.55 4.18 -2.84
N TRP A 34 10.39 3.74 -4.08
CA TRP A 34 10.67 2.35 -4.48
C TRP A 34 11.95 2.23 -5.32
N GLY A 35 12.46 3.32 -5.84
CA GLY A 35 13.61 3.33 -6.74
C GLY A 35 13.31 2.53 -8.00
N ASN A 36 14.30 1.72 -8.42
CA ASN A 36 14.21 0.92 -9.66
C ASN A 36 13.93 -0.57 -9.41
N VAL A 37 13.92 -1.02 -8.14
CA VAL A 37 13.92 -2.45 -7.83
C VAL A 37 12.87 -2.87 -6.79
N ASN A 38 12.31 -1.96 -6.02
CA ASN A 38 11.35 -2.31 -4.98
C ASN A 38 9.91 -2.26 -5.50
N PRO A 39 9.03 -3.19 -5.09
CA PRO A 39 9.38 -4.39 -4.34
C PRO A 39 10.08 -5.42 -5.24
N PRO A 40 11.13 -6.11 -4.74
CA PRO A 40 11.80 -7.12 -5.53
C PRO A 40 10.91 -8.36 -5.72
N LEU A 41 11.14 -9.11 -6.79
CA LEU A 41 10.33 -10.27 -7.14
C LEU A 41 10.23 -11.29 -6.00
N GLU A 42 11.31 -11.53 -5.27
CA GLU A 42 11.31 -12.47 -4.15
C GLU A 42 10.38 -12.01 -3.01
N ARG A 43 10.28 -10.70 -2.76
CA ARG A 43 9.32 -10.16 -1.80
C ARG A 43 7.88 -10.44 -2.25
N THR A 44 7.59 -10.26 -3.52
CA THR A 44 6.25 -10.54 -4.08
C THR A 44 5.91 -12.02 -3.93
N LYS A 45 6.86 -12.91 -4.19
CA LYS A 45 6.66 -14.35 -3.99
C LYS A 45 6.36 -14.68 -2.53
N ASP A 46 7.10 -14.09 -1.60
CA ASP A 46 6.88 -14.29 -0.16
C ASP A 46 5.51 -13.79 0.27
N ASP A 47 5.12 -12.60 -0.17
CA ASP A 47 3.80 -12.02 0.12
C ASP A 47 2.65 -12.94 -0.38
N ILE A 48 2.82 -13.54 -1.55
CA ILE A 48 1.86 -14.52 -2.10
C ILE A 48 1.81 -15.78 -1.24
N LYS A 49 2.96 -16.35 -0.92
CA LYS A 49 3.07 -17.59 -0.12
C LYS A 49 2.50 -17.41 1.29
N GLU A 50 2.64 -16.24 1.87
CA GLU A 50 2.10 -15.88 3.18
C GLU A 50 0.59 -15.56 3.13
N ASN A 51 -0.04 -15.57 1.95
CA ASN A 51 -1.45 -15.25 1.73
C ASN A 51 -1.84 -13.82 2.16
N ASN A 52 -0.91 -12.88 2.05
CA ASN A 52 -1.12 -11.48 2.42
C ASN A 52 -1.19 -10.53 1.22
N LEU A 53 -0.97 -11.04 0.01
CA LEU A 53 -1.07 -10.23 -1.21
C LEU A 53 -2.42 -10.43 -1.87
N TYR A 54 -3.05 -9.32 -2.25
CA TYR A 54 -4.36 -9.28 -2.88
C TYR A 54 -4.29 -8.59 -4.23
N VAL A 55 -5.18 -8.97 -5.12
CA VAL A 55 -5.34 -8.33 -6.43
C VAL A 55 -6.79 -7.90 -6.64
N VAL A 56 -6.97 -6.81 -7.37
CA VAL A 56 -8.27 -6.39 -7.90
C VAL A 56 -8.33 -6.90 -9.34
N GLU A 57 -9.30 -7.73 -9.64
CA GLU A 57 -9.46 -8.37 -10.95
C GLU A 57 -10.77 -7.97 -11.59
N ASP A 58 -10.74 -7.66 -12.88
CA ASP A 58 -11.92 -7.36 -13.68
C ASP A 58 -11.72 -7.95 -15.09
N ASP A 59 -12.67 -8.78 -15.56
CA ASP A 59 -12.61 -9.45 -16.87
C ASP A 59 -11.26 -10.14 -17.13
N ASN A 60 -10.72 -10.83 -16.14
CA ASN A 60 -9.42 -11.53 -16.15
C ASN A 60 -8.18 -10.62 -16.22
N ASP A 61 -8.35 -9.30 -16.16
CA ASP A 61 -7.24 -8.35 -16.04
C ASP A 61 -7.01 -7.99 -14.55
N ILE A 62 -5.76 -7.95 -14.13
CA ILE A 62 -5.40 -7.42 -12.80
C ILE A 62 -5.27 -5.90 -12.89
N LEU A 63 -6.09 -5.20 -12.11
CA LEU A 63 -6.13 -3.73 -12.09
C LEU A 63 -5.30 -3.12 -10.98
N ALA A 64 -5.05 -3.87 -9.91
CA ALA A 64 -4.25 -3.42 -8.77
C ALA A 64 -3.74 -4.59 -7.96
N VAL A 65 -2.71 -4.34 -7.18
CA VAL A 65 -2.12 -5.27 -6.23
C VAL A 65 -1.85 -4.52 -4.92
N PHE A 66 -2.06 -5.18 -3.79
CA PHE A 66 -1.74 -4.62 -2.48
C PHE A 66 -1.51 -5.72 -1.45
N TYR A 67 -0.62 -5.43 -0.52
CA TYR A 67 -0.38 -6.25 0.65
C TYR A 67 -1.30 -5.80 1.78
N TYR A 68 -1.91 -6.74 2.45
CA TYR A 68 -2.72 -6.48 3.64
C TYR A 68 -2.54 -7.61 4.66
N ARG A 69 -2.35 -7.25 5.92
CA ARG A 69 -2.44 -8.19 7.04
C ARG A 69 -2.87 -7.48 8.32
N LEU A 70 -3.41 -8.22 9.25
CA LEU A 70 -3.57 -7.81 10.65
C LEU A 70 -2.24 -7.99 11.38
N GLY A 71 -1.98 -7.14 12.33
CA GLY A 71 -0.89 -7.33 13.27
C GLY A 71 0.14 -6.23 13.32
N ASP A 72 1.04 -6.41 14.26
CA ASP A 72 2.07 -5.45 14.61
C ASP A 72 3.10 -5.31 13.48
N ASP A 73 3.37 -4.07 13.09
CA ASP A 73 4.45 -3.72 12.17
C ASP A 73 5.58 -3.07 12.99
N PRO A 74 6.79 -3.66 13.03
CA PRO A 74 7.90 -3.11 13.81
C PRO A 74 8.22 -1.65 13.48
N THR A 75 8.06 -1.23 12.20
CA THR A 75 8.36 0.14 11.78
C THR A 75 7.32 1.16 12.28
N TYR A 76 6.17 0.68 12.77
CA TYR A 76 5.10 1.53 13.30
C TYR A 76 5.09 1.64 14.83
N ARG A 77 6.00 0.94 15.51
CA ARG A 77 6.07 0.98 16.99
C ARG A 77 6.49 2.33 17.53
N ILE A 78 7.35 3.03 16.79
CA ILE A 78 7.84 4.37 17.15
C ILE A 78 7.38 5.35 16.09
N ILE A 79 6.76 6.44 16.51
CA ILE A 79 6.31 7.52 15.64
C ILE A 79 6.87 8.85 16.16
N TYR A 80 7.33 9.70 15.22
CA TYR A 80 7.93 11.00 15.49
C TYR A 80 7.02 12.11 14.98
N ASP A 81 7.15 13.30 15.54
CA ASP A 81 6.45 14.51 15.08
C ASP A 81 4.93 14.36 15.08
N GLY A 82 4.41 13.57 16.00
CA GLY A 82 2.99 13.30 16.10
C GLY A 82 2.72 12.05 16.92
N SER A 83 1.53 11.47 16.73
CA SER A 83 1.12 10.26 17.42
C SER A 83 0.09 9.49 16.62
N TRP A 84 0.06 8.17 16.79
CA TRP A 84 -1.05 7.35 16.30
C TRP A 84 -2.36 7.76 17.01
N LEU A 85 -3.49 7.54 16.34
CA LEU A 85 -4.81 7.91 16.88
C LEU A 85 -5.21 7.07 18.10
N ASN A 86 -4.73 5.82 18.17
CA ASN A 86 -5.05 4.88 19.25
C ASN A 86 -3.99 3.77 19.32
N ASP A 87 -4.10 2.93 20.35
CA ASP A 87 -3.24 1.75 20.58
C ASP A 87 -3.96 0.43 20.26
N SER A 88 -5.09 0.50 19.56
CA SER A 88 -5.88 -0.69 19.23
C SER A 88 -5.19 -1.55 18.17
N ALA A 89 -5.58 -2.82 18.08
CA ALA A 89 -5.16 -3.70 16.99
C ALA A 89 -5.49 -3.07 15.63
N TYR A 90 -4.60 -3.24 14.67
CA TYR A 90 -4.72 -2.59 13.37
C TYR A 90 -4.34 -3.52 12.22
N GLY A 91 -4.85 -3.19 11.04
CA GLY A 91 -4.39 -3.75 9.77
C GLY A 91 -3.37 -2.83 9.11
N VAL A 92 -2.46 -3.42 8.34
CA VAL A 92 -1.45 -2.67 7.57
C VAL A 92 -1.66 -2.91 6.09
N ILE A 93 -1.45 -1.86 5.30
CA ILE A 93 -1.40 -1.92 3.84
C ILE A 93 0.00 -1.53 3.41
N HIS A 94 0.61 -2.36 2.57
CA HIS A 94 1.91 -2.09 1.97
C HIS A 94 1.89 -2.42 0.48
N ARG A 95 2.87 -1.92 -0.24
CA ARG A 95 3.13 -2.30 -1.63
C ARG A 95 1.88 -2.26 -2.51
N ILE A 96 1.08 -1.20 -2.35
CA ILE A 96 -0.09 -0.97 -3.20
C ILE A 96 0.34 -0.34 -4.53
N ALA A 97 -0.15 -0.89 -5.61
CA ALA A 97 0.08 -0.37 -6.96
C ALA A 97 -1.15 -0.58 -7.83
N VAL A 98 -1.47 0.43 -8.64
CA VAL A 98 -2.57 0.39 -9.61
C VAL A 98 -1.98 0.30 -11.01
N SER A 99 -2.53 -0.62 -11.83
CA SER A 99 -2.16 -0.75 -13.23
C SER A 99 -2.42 0.56 -13.99
N ASP A 100 -1.57 0.88 -14.96
CA ASP A 100 -1.78 2.05 -15.85
C ASP A 100 -3.11 1.96 -16.61
N LYS A 101 -3.61 0.78 -16.89
CA LYS A 101 -4.95 0.57 -17.49
C LYS A 101 -6.09 1.11 -16.62
N ALA A 102 -5.89 1.18 -15.30
CA ALA A 102 -6.93 1.52 -14.32
C ALA A 102 -6.61 2.78 -13.51
N ARG A 103 -5.51 3.46 -13.83
CA ARG A 103 -5.10 4.66 -13.09
C ARG A 103 -6.14 5.78 -13.25
N GLY A 104 -6.46 6.45 -12.16
CA GLY A 104 -7.46 7.52 -12.16
C GLY A 104 -8.92 7.03 -12.07
N LYS A 105 -9.15 5.73 -11.90
CA LYS A 105 -10.49 5.13 -11.83
C LYS A 105 -10.94 4.79 -10.40
N GLY A 106 -10.24 5.27 -9.38
CA GLY A 106 -10.62 5.06 -7.97
C GLY A 106 -10.27 3.67 -7.43
N ILE A 107 -9.40 2.91 -8.08
CA ILE A 107 -9.10 1.53 -7.70
C ILE A 107 -8.36 1.47 -6.35
N ALA A 108 -7.48 2.43 -6.05
CA ALA A 108 -6.82 2.48 -4.74
C ALA A 108 -7.85 2.59 -3.60
N GLY A 109 -8.91 3.37 -3.80
CA GLY A 109 -10.01 3.50 -2.84
C GLY A 109 -10.71 2.17 -2.56
N LEU A 110 -10.91 1.34 -3.59
CA LEU A 110 -11.48 0.00 -3.41
C LEU A 110 -10.58 -0.87 -2.54
N CYS A 111 -9.27 -0.77 -2.70
CA CYS A 111 -8.31 -1.50 -1.86
C CYS A 111 -8.39 -1.04 -0.40
N PHE A 112 -8.47 0.27 -0.16
CA PHE A 112 -8.62 0.83 1.18
C PHE A 112 -9.93 0.38 1.83
N ASP A 113 -11.04 0.44 1.11
CA ASP A 113 -12.35 0.04 1.61
C ASP A 113 -12.38 -1.46 1.95
N PHE A 114 -11.79 -2.30 1.11
CA PHE A 114 -11.66 -3.74 1.39
C PHE A 114 -10.88 -3.99 2.69
N ALA A 115 -9.70 -3.38 2.83
CA ALA A 115 -8.88 -3.54 4.03
C ALA A 115 -9.62 -3.01 5.27
N TYR A 116 -10.29 -1.87 5.16
CA TYR A 116 -11.08 -1.28 6.25
C TYR A 116 -12.26 -2.15 6.66
N SER A 117 -12.86 -2.88 5.72
CA SER A 117 -13.93 -3.83 6.04
C SER A 117 -13.45 -5.00 6.90
N LYS A 118 -12.16 -5.35 6.80
CA LYS A 118 -11.56 -6.46 7.57
C LYS A 118 -11.14 -6.03 8.98
N CYS A 119 -10.72 -4.78 9.12
CA CYS A 119 -10.31 -4.22 10.41
C CYS A 119 -10.59 -2.71 10.39
N LYS A 120 -11.43 -2.23 11.27
CA LYS A 120 -11.83 -0.83 11.34
C LYS A 120 -10.73 0.09 11.91
N ASN A 121 -9.50 -0.29 11.73
CA ASN A 121 -8.32 0.47 12.15
C ASN A 121 -7.15 0.11 11.24
N LEU A 122 -6.78 1.02 10.35
CA LEU A 122 -5.73 0.80 9.34
C LEU A 122 -4.59 1.79 9.52
N LYS A 123 -3.36 1.29 9.38
CA LYS A 123 -2.15 2.10 9.30
C LYS A 123 -1.47 1.89 7.95
N ILE A 124 -0.95 2.97 7.39
CA ILE A 124 -0.22 2.97 6.12
C ILE A 124 0.80 4.09 6.15
N ASP A 125 1.86 3.97 5.37
CA ASP A 125 2.84 5.04 5.18
C ASP A 125 3.08 5.29 3.70
N THR A 126 3.60 6.48 3.39
CA THR A 126 4.04 6.82 2.04
C THR A 126 5.18 7.84 2.09
N HIS A 127 5.90 7.97 0.98
CA HIS A 127 6.99 8.92 0.85
C HIS A 127 6.45 10.37 0.75
N ARG A 128 7.18 11.33 1.31
CA ARG A 128 6.82 12.75 1.24
C ARG A 128 6.65 13.29 -0.19
N ASP A 129 7.32 12.66 -1.17
CA ASP A 129 7.23 13.06 -2.58
C ASP A 129 6.09 12.35 -3.31
N ASN A 130 5.39 11.42 -2.67
CA ASN A 130 4.26 10.72 -3.26
C ASN A 130 2.97 11.51 -3.06
N ILE A 131 2.82 12.61 -3.77
CA ILE A 131 1.65 13.49 -3.66
C ILE A 131 0.35 12.79 -4.08
N PRO A 132 0.31 12.00 -5.18
CA PRO A 132 -0.91 11.26 -5.53
C PRO A 132 -1.42 10.35 -4.41
N MET A 133 -0.54 9.61 -3.74
CA MET A 133 -0.92 8.73 -2.64
C MET A 133 -1.40 9.52 -1.42
N GLN A 134 -0.72 10.60 -1.07
CA GLN A 134 -1.16 11.46 0.04
C GLN A 134 -2.57 12.00 -0.19
N ARG A 135 -2.87 12.42 -1.42
CA ARG A 135 -4.22 12.89 -1.80
C ARG A 135 -5.25 11.77 -1.74
N ALA A 136 -4.91 10.58 -2.21
CA ALA A 136 -5.81 9.43 -2.16
C ALA A 136 -6.11 9.04 -0.72
N LEU A 137 -5.11 9.02 0.15
CA LEU A 137 -5.29 8.71 1.57
C LEU A 137 -6.21 9.73 2.27
N ALA A 138 -5.96 11.03 2.06
CA ALA A 138 -6.80 12.09 2.61
C ALA A 138 -8.26 11.98 2.13
N LYS A 139 -8.44 11.73 0.83
CA LYS A 139 -9.77 11.57 0.22
C LYS A 139 -10.55 10.40 0.83
N HIS A 140 -9.86 9.33 1.24
CA HIS A 140 -10.48 8.13 1.81
C HIS A 140 -10.48 8.10 3.34
N GLY A 141 -10.31 9.25 3.99
CA GLY A 141 -10.50 9.40 5.43
C GLY A 141 -9.32 9.04 6.29
N PHE A 142 -8.14 8.86 5.71
CA PHE A 142 -6.90 8.67 6.48
C PHE A 142 -6.43 10.02 7.02
N ILE A 143 -5.91 10.00 8.24
CA ILE A 143 -5.38 11.17 8.94
C ILE A 143 -3.87 11.03 9.03
N GLN A 144 -3.15 12.09 8.68
CA GLN A 144 -1.71 12.16 8.86
C GLN A 144 -1.38 12.20 10.33
N CYS A 145 -0.55 11.25 10.81
CA CYS A 145 -0.27 11.06 12.23
C CYS A 145 1.13 11.50 12.64
N GLY A 146 2.10 11.45 11.74
CA GLY A 146 3.49 11.77 12.05
C GLY A 146 4.45 11.13 11.07
N ILE A 147 5.67 10.87 11.53
CA ILE A 147 6.76 10.31 10.74
C ILE A 147 7.18 8.97 11.34
N ILE A 148 7.36 7.97 10.51
CA ILE A 148 7.99 6.69 10.89
C ILE A 148 9.31 6.52 10.14
N HIS A 149 10.17 5.68 10.67
CA HIS A 149 11.44 5.34 10.02
C HIS A 149 11.41 3.88 9.58
N LEU A 150 11.77 3.63 8.32
CA LEU A 150 12.00 2.27 7.83
C LEU A 150 13.24 1.67 8.48
N ALA A 151 13.43 0.36 8.33
CA ALA A 151 14.58 -0.34 8.92
C ALA A 151 15.93 0.24 8.48
N ASN A 152 16.00 0.81 7.26
CA ASN A 152 17.20 1.47 6.73
C ASN A 152 17.37 2.92 7.17
N GLY A 153 16.43 3.45 7.99
CA GLY A 153 16.45 4.83 8.47
C GLY A 153 15.71 5.83 7.60
N ASP A 154 15.21 5.44 6.42
CA ASP A 154 14.43 6.33 5.57
C ASP A 154 13.13 6.74 6.24
N GLU A 155 12.78 8.00 6.09
CA GLU A 155 11.54 8.55 6.64
C GLU A 155 10.35 8.28 5.74
N ARG A 156 9.18 8.05 6.38
CA ARG A 156 7.88 7.98 5.71
C ARG A 156 6.84 8.75 6.51
N ILE A 157 5.87 9.31 5.82
CA ILE A 157 4.70 9.93 6.45
C ILE A 157 3.73 8.82 6.84
N ALA A 158 3.32 8.81 8.11
CA ALA A 158 2.41 7.82 8.65
C ALA A 158 0.96 8.33 8.63
N PHE A 159 0.05 7.47 8.22
CA PHE A 159 -1.39 7.74 8.14
C PHE A 159 -2.16 6.65 8.85
N GLN A 160 -3.30 7.02 9.43
CA GLN A 160 -4.22 6.08 10.06
C GLN A 160 -5.66 6.41 9.73
N LYS A 161 -6.46 5.39 9.53
CA LYS A 161 -7.92 5.49 9.45
C LYS A 161 -8.52 4.58 10.51
N SER A 162 -9.29 5.15 11.41
CA SER A 162 -9.92 4.43 12.51
C SER A 162 -11.38 4.85 12.64
N GLU A 163 -12.20 3.94 13.17
CA GLU A 163 -13.59 4.19 13.49
C GLU A 163 -13.73 5.12 14.71
N ASP A 164 -12.71 5.13 15.56
CA ASP A 164 -12.67 5.90 16.83
C ASP A 164 -12.04 7.29 16.67
#